data_c17c24764425bc8566803082aa3128b8
#
_entry.id   c17c24764425bc8566803082aa3128b8
#
_cell.length_a   1.000
_cell.length_b   1.000
_cell.length_c   1.000
_cell.angle_alpha   90.00
_cell.angle_beta   90.00
_cell.angle_gamma   90.00
#
_symmetry.space_group_name_H-M   'P 1'
#
loop_
_entity.id
_entity.type
_entity.pdbx_description
1 polymer ?
#
loop_
_entity_poly.entity_id
_entity_poly.type
_entity_poly.pdbx_seq_one_letter_code
_entity_poly.pdbx_strand_id
1 'polypeptide(L)'
;GDVYKRQHVIGLRRVEKNESWVEGHFPGAPVMPGVLQVEFMAQAGGVLVLNTVPDPENYLTFFMKMDKCKFKNPVVPGDTLICKLELISPIRRGIIHMYGQSFVGNEIKSEGEFMAKIVKKD
;
A
#
# COMPACT_ATOMS: atom_id res chain seq x y z
N GLY A 1 9.97 23.25 -5.19
CA GLY A 1 9.74 22.51 -6.04
C GLY A 1 9.09 21.16 -5.95
N ASP A 2 9.74 20.22 -6.53
CA ASP A 2 9.17 18.89 -6.71
C ASP A 2 9.76 17.86 -5.76
N VAL A 3 10.24 18.31 -4.60
CA VAL A 3 10.87 17.42 -3.63
C VAL A 3 9.91 16.31 -3.20
N TYR A 4 8.63 16.64 -2.99
CA TYR A 4 7.64 15.65 -2.58
C TYR A 4 7.42 14.56 -3.63
N LYS A 5 7.57 14.88 -4.90
CA LYS A 5 7.38 13.91 -6.00
C LYS A 5 8.44 12.81 -6.01
N ARG A 6 9.55 13.01 -5.33
CA ARG A 6 10.62 12.01 -5.23
C ARG A 6 10.39 11.07 -4.07
N GLN A 7 9.48 11.42 -3.15
CA GLN A 7 9.22 10.59 -2.00
C GLN A 7 8.31 9.45 -2.40
N HIS A 8 8.86 8.26 -2.35
CA HIS A 8 8.14 7.03 -2.64
C HIS A 8 8.72 5.90 -1.81
N VAL A 9 7.96 4.83 -1.73
CA VAL A 9 8.41 3.58 -1.11
C VAL A 9 8.02 2.42 -2.00
N ILE A 10 8.85 1.40 -2.00
CA ILE A 10 8.58 0.15 -2.71
C ILE A 10 8.47 -0.94 -1.66
N GLY A 11 7.36 -1.67 -1.68
CA GLY A 11 7.15 -2.82 -0.82
C GLY A 11 7.20 -4.10 -1.64
N LEU A 12 7.56 -5.20 -0.98
CA LEU A 12 7.60 -6.51 -1.60
C LEU A 12 6.91 -7.52 -0.71
N ARG A 13 6.06 -8.36 -1.28
CA ARG A 13 5.38 -9.43 -0.57
C ARG A 13 5.32 -10.66 -1.43
N ARG A 14 5.85 -11.76 -0.93
CA ARG A 14 5.67 -13.06 -1.56
C ARG A 14 4.33 -13.65 -1.12
N VAL A 15 3.53 -14.05 -2.08
CA VAL A 15 2.21 -14.64 -1.80
C VAL A 15 2.40 -16.15 -1.65
N GLU A 16 2.16 -16.65 -0.43
CA GLU A 16 2.46 -18.03 -0.08
C GLU A 16 1.23 -18.94 -0.21
N LYS A 17 1.48 -20.22 -0.49
CA LYS A 17 0.41 -21.22 -0.63
C LYS A 17 -0.26 -21.56 0.69
N ASN A 18 0.39 -21.29 1.80
CA ASN A 18 -0.11 -21.61 3.14
C ASN A 18 -0.82 -20.46 3.84
N GLU A 19 -1.11 -19.37 3.13
CA GLU A 19 -1.86 -18.27 3.72
C GLU A 19 -3.31 -18.69 3.99
N SER A 20 -3.89 -18.15 5.04
CA SER A 20 -5.20 -18.59 5.54
C SER A 20 -6.34 -18.48 4.52
N TRP A 21 -6.25 -17.51 3.59
CA TRP A 21 -7.30 -17.29 2.59
C TRP A 21 -7.26 -18.30 1.44
N VAL A 22 -6.14 -19.01 1.25
CA VAL A 22 -5.92 -19.84 0.05
C VAL A 22 -6.98 -20.93 -0.12
N GLU A 23 -7.40 -21.55 0.95
CA GLU A 23 -8.39 -22.64 0.89
C GLU A 23 -9.81 -22.12 0.66
N GLY A 24 -10.11 -20.90 1.09
CA GLY A 24 -11.46 -20.35 1.06
C GLY A 24 -11.74 -19.39 -0.10
N HIS A 25 -10.73 -18.88 -0.78
CA HIS A 25 -10.91 -17.80 -1.77
C HIS A 25 -10.07 -18.02 -3.04
N PHE A 26 -10.46 -18.90 -3.93
CA PHE A 26 -11.62 -19.78 -4.01
C PHE A 26 -11.13 -21.22 -3.98
N PRO A 27 -11.95 -22.19 -3.51
CA PRO A 27 -11.50 -23.59 -3.45
C PRO A 27 -11.02 -24.11 -4.81
N GLY A 28 -9.81 -24.67 -4.85
CA GLY A 28 -9.21 -25.19 -6.08
C GLY A 28 -8.67 -24.14 -7.04
N ALA A 29 -8.96 -22.84 -6.83
CA ALA A 29 -8.49 -21.75 -7.67
C ALA A 29 -8.25 -20.52 -6.80
N PRO A 30 -7.23 -20.55 -5.93
CA PRO A 30 -7.03 -19.47 -4.96
C PRO A 30 -6.63 -18.16 -5.63
N VAL A 31 -7.31 -17.09 -5.22
CA VAL A 31 -7.04 -15.72 -5.66
C VAL A 31 -6.91 -14.86 -4.40
N MET A 32 -5.85 -14.06 -4.34
CA MET A 32 -5.64 -13.17 -3.20
C MET A 32 -6.78 -12.16 -3.10
N PRO A 33 -7.46 -12.08 -1.93
CA PRO A 33 -8.51 -11.08 -1.76
C PRO A 33 -8.01 -9.67 -2.02
N GLY A 34 -8.82 -8.86 -2.72
CA GLY A 34 -8.46 -7.48 -3.03
C GLY A 34 -8.14 -6.66 -1.78
N VAL A 35 -8.87 -6.91 -0.68
CA VAL A 35 -8.63 -6.21 0.57
C VAL A 35 -7.21 -6.45 1.11
N LEU A 36 -6.62 -7.62 0.87
CA LEU A 36 -5.24 -7.89 1.28
C LEU A 36 -4.23 -7.18 0.40
N GLN A 37 -4.55 -6.95 -0.88
CA GLN A 37 -3.72 -6.13 -1.75
C GLN A 37 -3.70 -4.68 -1.28
N VAL A 38 -4.87 -4.16 -0.90
CA VAL A 38 -4.99 -2.80 -0.34
C VAL A 38 -4.22 -2.69 0.97
N GLU A 39 -4.36 -3.68 1.86
CA GLU A 39 -3.63 -3.70 3.12
C GLU A 39 -2.12 -3.68 2.90
N PHE A 40 -1.63 -4.43 1.94
CA PHE A 40 -0.21 -4.44 1.61
C PHE A 40 0.26 -3.05 1.18
N MET A 41 -0.49 -2.38 0.29
CA MET A 41 -0.17 -1.02 -0.12
C MET A 41 -0.25 -0.03 1.05
N ALA A 42 -1.24 -0.18 1.92
CA ALA A 42 -1.40 0.69 3.08
C ALA A 42 -0.22 0.56 4.04
N GLN A 43 0.27 -0.65 4.27
CA GLN A 43 1.44 -0.87 5.12
C GLN A 43 2.68 -0.18 4.54
N ALA A 44 2.91 -0.31 3.23
CA ALA A 44 4.01 0.37 2.57
C ALA A 44 3.84 1.89 2.65
N GLY A 45 2.62 2.37 2.48
CA GLY A 45 2.30 3.79 2.62
C GLY A 45 2.58 4.31 4.02
N GLY A 46 2.33 3.51 5.05
CA GLY A 46 2.66 3.86 6.42
C GLY A 46 4.15 4.07 6.62
N VAL A 47 4.97 3.23 5.99
CA VAL A 47 6.43 3.40 6.02
C VAL A 47 6.82 4.72 5.35
N LEU A 48 6.23 5.02 4.20
CA LEU A 48 6.50 6.28 3.50
C LEU A 48 6.17 7.48 4.39
N VAL A 49 5.00 7.46 5.03
CA VAL A 49 4.55 8.54 5.93
C VAL A 49 5.54 8.74 7.07
N LEU A 50 5.95 7.68 7.73
CA LEU A 50 6.87 7.77 8.87
C LEU A 50 8.26 8.24 8.46
N ASN A 51 8.65 8.02 7.20
CA ASN A 51 9.93 8.53 6.70
C ASN A 51 9.91 10.03 6.42
N THR A 52 8.76 10.68 6.54
CA THR A 52 8.66 12.13 6.33
C THR A 52 8.96 12.94 7.59
N VAL A 53 9.16 12.28 8.73
CA VAL A 53 9.46 12.94 10.00
C VAL A 53 10.79 12.43 10.54
N PRO A 54 11.54 13.26 11.33
CA PRO A 54 12.85 12.86 11.84
C PRO A 54 12.77 11.88 13.01
N ASP A 55 11.62 11.79 13.68
CA ASP A 55 11.41 10.99 14.88
C ASP A 55 10.15 10.12 14.76
N PRO A 56 10.14 9.14 13.80
CA PRO A 56 8.92 8.37 13.51
C PRO A 56 8.34 7.62 14.72
N GLU A 57 9.17 7.26 15.68
CA GLU A 57 8.73 6.58 16.91
C GLU A 57 7.78 7.44 17.74
N ASN A 58 7.72 8.73 17.51
CA ASN A 58 6.86 9.66 18.25
C ASN A 58 5.55 9.96 17.54
N TYR A 59 5.26 9.26 16.44
CA TYR A 59 4.07 9.52 15.63
C TYR A 59 3.24 8.27 15.42
N LEU A 60 1.94 8.50 15.20
CA LEU A 60 0.99 7.49 14.76
C LEU A 60 0.48 7.87 13.38
N THR A 61 0.25 6.86 12.55
CA THR A 61 -0.32 7.05 11.22
C THR A 61 -1.73 6.50 11.19
N PHE A 62 -2.66 7.30 10.72
CA PHE A 62 -4.05 6.88 10.52
C PHE A 62 -4.42 7.02 9.06
N PHE A 63 -4.93 5.94 8.47
CA PHE A 63 -5.51 6.02 7.14
C PHE A 63 -6.93 6.55 7.27
N MET A 64 -7.18 7.67 6.63
CA MET A 64 -8.46 8.37 6.71
C MET A 64 -9.41 7.93 5.60
N LYS A 65 -8.85 7.61 4.43
CA LYS A 65 -9.64 7.35 3.24
C LYS A 65 -8.83 6.55 2.24
N MET A 66 -9.49 5.63 1.57
CA MET A 66 -8.98 4.94 0.40
C MET A 66 -9.97 5.18 -0.72
N ASP A 67 -9.48 5.57 -1.89
CA ASP A 67 -10.34 5.99 -2.98
C ASP A 67 -9.82 5.45 -4.29
N LYS A 68 -10.70 5.33 -5.27
CA LYS A 68 -10.35 4.90 -6.63
C LYS A 68 -9.57 3.59 -6.64
N CYS A 69 -9.90 2.67 -5.73
CA CYS A 69 -9.28 1.36 -5.71
C CYS A 69 -9.79 0.52 -6.86
N LYS A 70 -8.86 0.05 -7.68
CA LYS A 70 -9.17 -0.78 -8.85
C LYS A 70 -8.35 -2.05 -8.80
N PHE A 71 -8.99 -3.17 -9.08
CA PHE A 71 -8.37 -4.49 -9.13
C PHE A 71 -8.43 -4.95 -10.59
N LYS A 72 -7.28 -5.00 -11.22
CA LYS A 72 -7.21 -5.22 -12.67
C LYS A 72 -6.96 -6.67 -13.04
N ASN A 73 -6.15 -7.36 -12.24
CA ASN A 73 -5.76 -8.74 -12.51
C ASN A 73 -5.63 -9.50 -11.20
N PRO A 74 -5.95 -10.80 -11.20
CA PRO A 74 -5.83 -11.61 -10.00
C PRO A 74 -4.38 -11.83 -9.58
N VAL A 75 -4.17 -11.95 -8.27
CA VAL A 75 -2.90 -12.32 -7.66
C VAL A 75 -3.09 -13.71 -7.07
N VAL A 76 -2.16 -14.61 -7.33
CA VAL A 76 -2.27 -16.01 -6.93
C VAL A 76 -1.04 -16.43 -6.11
N PRO A 77 -1.15 -17.53 -5.34
CA PRO A 77 -0.01 -18.06 -4.60
C PRO A 77 1.17 -18.34 -5.53
N GLY A 78 2.38 -18.00 -5.09
CA GLY A 78 3.58 -18.11 -5.90
C GLY A 78 4.00 -16.79 -6.53
N ASP A 79 3.08 -15.82 -6.63
CA ASP A 79 3.41 -14.50 -7.13
C ASP A 79 4.26 -13.73 -6.12
N THR A 80 5.17 -12.92 -6.65
CA THR A 80 5.85 -11.91 -5.84
C THR A 80 5.22 -10.57 -6.17
N LEU A 81 4.48 -10.05 -5.20
CA LEU A 81 3.75 -8.79 -5.35
C LEU A 81 4.67 -7.63 -4.95
N ILE A 82 4.79 -6.68 -5.84
CA ILE A 82 5.57 -5.46 -5.58
C ILE A 82 4.58 -4.30 -5.59
N CYS A 83 4.70 -3.38 -4.65
CA CYS A 83 3.92 -2.16 -4.69
C CYS A 83 4.83 -0.94 -4.67
N LYS A 84 4.32 0.13 -5.24
CA LYS A 84 4.96 1.45 -5.20
C LYS A 84 3.94 2.44 -4.68
N LEU A 85 4.28 3.14 -3.61
CA LEU A 85 3.49 4.24 -3.05
C LEU A 85 4.29 5.52 -3.22
N GLU A 86 3.62 6.58 -3.68
CA GLU A 86 4.28 7.86 -3.86
C GLU A 86 3.38 9.01 -3.42
N LEU A 87 3.97 10.09 -2.95
CA LEU A 87 3.23 11.29 -2.62
C LEU A 87 2.74 11.95 -3.91
N ILE A 88 1.48 12.37 -3.91
CA ILE A 88 0.88 13.05 -5.05
C ILE A 88 0.62 14.53 -4.80
N SER A 89 0.91 15.00 -3.58
CA SER A 89 0.80 16.41 -3.24
C SER A 89 1.70 16.69 -2.03
N PRO A 90 2.06 17.98 -1.78
CA PRO A 90 2.80 18.32 -0.57
C PRO A 90 2.01 17.98 0.69
N ILE A 91 2.73 17.58 1.73
CA ILE A 91 2.13 17.30 3.03
C ILE A 91 1.69 18.60 3.66
N ARG A 92 0.43 18.65 4.13
CA ARG A 92 -0.13 19.84 4.77
C ARG A 92 -0.89 19.45 6.03
N ARG A 93 -0.53 20.08 7.14
CA ARG A 93 -1.20 19.86 8.44
C ARG A 93 -1.24 18.39 8.83
N GLY A 94 -0.17 17.67 8.51
CA GLY A 94 -0.08 16.25 8.80
C GLY A 94 -0.91 15.36 7.90
N ILE A 95 -1.55 15.91 6.86
CA ILE A 95 -2.35 15.14 5.91
C ILE A 95 -1.52 14.80 4.68
N ILE A 96 -1.54 13.54 4.33
CA ILE A 96 -0.68 12.97 3.29
C ILE A 96 -1.54 12.27 2.26
N HIS A 97 -1.35 12.62 0.99
CA HIS A 97 -2.00 11.97 -0.13
C HIS A 97 -0.99 11.13 -0.89
N MET A 98 -1.35 9.88 -1.13
CA MET A 98 -0.48 8.93 -1.82
C MET A 98 -1.23 8.23 -2.93
N TYR A 99 -0.51 7.84 -3.96
CA TYR A 99 -1.01 6.96 -5.01
C TYR A 99 -0.21 5.67 -4.95
N GLY A 100 -0.91 4.55 -4.98
CA GLY A 100 -0.28 3.25 -4.93
C GLY A 100 -0.65 2.37 -6.11
N GLN A 101 0.30 1.57 -6.53
CA GLN A 101 0.09 0.52 -7.53
C GLN A 101 0.77 -0.76 -7.05
N SER A 102 0.18 -1.90 -7.37
CA SER A 102 0.81 -3.19 -7.15
C SER A 102 1.04 -3.91 -8.47
N PHE A 103 2.11 -4.67 -8.53
CA PHE A 103 2.55 -5.34 -9.75
C PHE A 103 3.00 -6.76 -9.46
N VAL A 104 2.85 -7.63 -10.45
CA VAL A 104 3.59 -8.88 -10.53
C VAL A 104 4.29 -8.85 -11.88
N GLY A 105 5.63 -8.86 -11.88
CA GLY A 105 6.40 -8.60 -13.09
C GLY A 105 6.03 -7.22 -13.66
N ASN A 106 5.62 -7.19 -14.91
CA ASN A 106 5.23 -5.95 -15.59
C ASN A 106 3.71 -5.72 -15.58
N GLU A 107 2.95 -6.59 -14.92
CA GLU A 107 1.50 -6.50 -14.93
C GLU A 107 0.98 -5.79 -13.70
N ILE A 108 0.19 -4.74 -13.92
CA ILE A 108 -0.47 -4.03 -12.81
C ILE A 108 -1.61 -4.89 -12.28
N LYS A 109 -1.59 -5.16 -10.99
CA LYS A 109 -2.62 -5.96 -10.33
C LYS A 109 -3.69 -5.11 -9.69
N SER A 110 -3.29 -3.99 -9.06
CA SER A 110 -4.23 -3.10 -8.39
C SER A 110 -3.65 -1.70 -8.30
N GLU A 111 -4.52 -0.73 -8.02
CA GLU A 111 -4.12 0.65 -7.77
C GLU A 111 -5.12 1.33 -6.86
N GLY A 112 -4.71 2.43 -6.24
CA GLY A 112 -5.61 3.21 -5.39
C GLY A 112 -4.94 4.48 -4.88
N GLU A 113 -5.79 5.38 -4.38
CA GLU A 113 -5.34 6.59 -3.71
C GLU A 113 -5.61 6.45 -2.22
N PHE A 114 -4.66 6.91 -1.43
CA PHE A 114 -4.70 6.79 0.03
C PHE A 114 -4.51 8.16 0.65
N MET A 115 -5.35 8.47 1.62
CA MET A 115 -5.18 9.66 2.44
C MET A 115 -4.87 9.20 3.86
N ALA A 116 -3.78 9.71 4.41
CA ALA A 116 -3.37 9.38 5.77
C ALA A 116 -3.12 10.65 6.56
N LYS A 117 -3.18 10.52 7.88
CA LYS A 117 -2.84 11.60 8.80
C LYS A 117 -1.79 11.10 9.77
N ILE A 118 -0.78 11.92 9.99
CA ILE A 118 0.25 11.65 10.98
C ILE A 118 -0.03 12.50 12.22
N VAL A 119 -0.01 11.89 13.39
CA VAL A 119 -0.33 12.55 14.66
C VAL A 119 0.77 12.22 15.66
N LYS A 120 1.27 13.24 16.33
CA LYS A 120 2.28 13.05 17.36
C LYS A 120 1.69 12.34 18.58
N LYS A 121 2.42 11.38 19.12
CA LYS A 121 2.04 10.70 20.36
C LYS A 121 2.19 11.66 21.54
N ASP A 122 1.32 11.51 22.50
CA ASP A 122 1.38 12.29 23.73
C ASP A 122 2.55 11.86 24.64
#